data_99fc4ace8eb109c6a541a585cfe5d6fc
#
_entry.id   99fc4ace8eb109c6a541a585cfe5d6fc
#
_cell.length_a   1.000
_cell.length_b   1.000
_cell.length_c   1.000
_cell.angle_alpha   90.00
_cell.angle_beta   90.00
_cell.angle_gamma   90.00
#
_symmetry.space_group_name_H-M   'P 1'
#
loop_
_entity.id
_entity.type
_entity.pdbx_description
1 polymer ?
#
loop_
_entity_poly.entity_id
_entity_poly.type
_entity_poly.pdbx_seq_one_letter_code
_entity_poly.pdbx_strand_id
1 'polypeptide(L)'
;QKALFIWGIFNLLFFCAYLIFRHPAQGCNANMMAKYYENNSEKIEELLKYIDEAQDDSTLLVLEFTPEEVWTFHISTSRGSYRKWDAELKKDSLMQEVGLTHNEYENIRSLLSNLNCIGIESDKRMPNNEVTIRFKRVGFGMYSFVLHNSPISQQQKDTYMNDMAYVPYNDSVIFMYGSGAIGSDTFHHKERFLRKHKPW
;
A
#
# COMPACT_ATOMS: atom_id res chain seq x y z
N GLN A 1 -13.62 -31.35 35.51
CA GLN A 1 -13.98 -31.61 34.11
C GLN A 1 -14.24 -30.29 33.34
N LYS A 2 -15.02 -29.33 33.89
CA LYS A 2 -15.30 -28.03 33.20
C LYS A 2 -14.05 -27.20 32.96
N ALA A 3 -13.07 -27.18 33.88
CA ALA A 3 -11.83 -26.42 33.71
C ALA A 3 -10.94 -27.00 32.60
N LEU A 4 -10.85 -28.31 32.46
CA LEU A 4 -10.13 -28.99 31.39
C LEU A 4 -10.74 -28.74 30.01
N PHE A 5 -12.06 -28.66 29.92
CA PHE A 5 -12.78 -28.35 28.69
C PHE A 5 -12.54 -26.91 28.23
N ILE A 6 -12.60 -25.94 29.17
CA ILE A 6 -12.30 -24.53 28.90
C ILE A 6 -10.85 -24.35 28.43
N TRP A 7 -9.90 -25.05 29.06
CA TRP A 7 -8.49 -25.03 28.70
C TRP A 7 -8.25 -25.62 27.30
N GLY A 8 -8.96 -26.69 26.95
CA GLY A 8 -8.92 -27.28 25.61
C GLY A 8 -9.42 -26.33 24.51
N ILE A 9 -10.52 -25.62 24.75
CA ILE A 9 -11.07 -24.61 23.81
C ILE A 9 -10.09 -23.46 23.64
N PHE A 10 -9.48 -22.99 24.74
CA PHE A 10 -8.52 -21.88 24.68
C PHE A 10 -7.27 -22.23 23.86
N ASN A 11 -6.74 -23.45 24.04
CA ASN A 11 -5.61 -23.94 23.25
C ASN A 11 -5.97 -24.13 21.77
N LEU A 12 -7.17 -24.63 21.49
CA LEU A 12 -7.65 -24.77 20.10
C LEU A 12 -7.79 -23.41 19.41
N LEU A 13 -8.37 -22.42 20.09
CA LEU A 13 -8.48 -21.07 19.57
C LEU A 13 -7.11 -20.41 19.36
N PHE A 14 -6.19 -20.62 20.29
CA PHE A 14 -4.81 -20.13 20.16
C PHE A 14 -4.07 -20.80 19.00
N PHE A 15 -4.28 -22.12 18.82
CA PHE A 15 -3.70 -22.88 17.71
C PHE A 15 -4.30 -22.48 16.36
N CYS A 16 -5.61 -22.27 16.29
CA CYS A 16 -6.25 -21.73 15.09
C CYS A 16 -5.78 -20.32 14.76
N ALA A 17 -5.70 -19.44 15.75
CA ALA A 17 -5.11 -18.12 15.60
C ALA A 17 -3.64 -18.22 15.14
N TYR A 18 -2.83 -19.06 15.76
CA TYR A 18 -1.45 -19.30 15.36
C TYR A 18 -1.33 -19.78 13.91
N LEU A 19 -2.19 -20.69 13.46
CA LEU A 19 -2.21 -21.15 12.06
C LEU A 19 -2.61 -20.03 11.08
N ILE A 20 -3.58 -19.19 11.44
CA ILE A 20 -4.00 -18.05 10.64
C ILE A 20 -2.87 -17.02 10.53
N PHE A 21 -2.16 -16.76 11.64
CA PHE A 21 -1.07 -15.79 11.68
C PHE A 21 0.27 -16.32 11.14
N ARG A 22 0.47 -17.65 11.12
CA ARG A 22 1.71 -18.26 10.65
C ARG A 22 1.87 -18.28 9.13
N HIS A 23 0.79 -18.09 8.36
CA HIS A 23 0.80 -18.16 6.89
C HIS A 23 0.50 -16.83 6.17
N PRO A 24 1.07 -15.69 6.56
CA PRO A 24 0.93 -14.48 5.75
C PRO A 24 1.60 -14.62 4.37
N ALA A 25 2.55 -15.53 4.23
CA ALA A 25 3.40 -15.65 3.04
C ALA A 25 2.77 -16.39 1.85
N GLN A 26 1.64 -17.09 2.01
CA GLN A 26 1.03 -17.82 0.88
C GLN A 26 0.25 -16.96 -0.09
N GLY A 27 -0.01 -15.70 0.25
CA GLY A 27 -0.86 -14.82 -0.55
C GLY A 27 -0.14 -13.82 -1.45
N CYS A 28 1.11 -13.44 -1.15
CA CYS A 28 1.87 -12.48 -1.95
C CYS A 28 3.37 -12.62 -1.72
N ASN A 29 4.17 -12.44 -2.76
CA ASN A 29 5.63 -12.45 -2.70
C ASN A 29 6.22 -11.59 -3.82
N ALA A 30 7.53 -11.30 -3.76
CA ALA A 30 8.19 -10.42 -4.70
C ALA A 30 8.11 -10.88 -6.17
N ASN A 31 8.17 -12.20 -6.45
CA ASN A 31 8.03 -12.68 -7.84
C ASN A 31 6.62 -12.43 -8.38
N MET A 32 5.60 -12.59 -7.53
CA MET A 32 4.22 -12.32 -7.92
C MET A 32 4.01 -10.82 -8.15
N MET A 33 4.57 -9.98 -7.29
CA MET A 33 4.51 -8.53 -7.47
C MET A 33 5.25 -8.07 -8.72
N ALA A 34 6.44 -8.63 -9.00
CA ALA A 34 7.19 -8.33 -10.23
C ALA A 34 6.37 -8.67 -11.48
N LYS A 35 5.86 -9.90 -11.55
CA LYS A 35 5.02 -10.34 -12.67
C LYS A 35 3.74 -9.48 -12.80
N TYR A 36 3.13 -9.11 -11.67
CA TYR A 36 1.97 -8.24 -11.69
C TYR A 36 2.33 -6.86 -12.24
N TYR A 37 3.41 -6.26 -11.76
CA TYR A 37 3.89 -4.96 -12.23
C TYR A 37 4.20 -4.99 -13.73
N GLU A 38 4.95 -5.98 -14.21
CA GLU A 38 5.27 -6.16 -15.65
C GLU A 38 4.00 -6.22 -16.52
N ASN A 39 2.98 -6.94 -16.07
CA ASN A 39 1.74 -7.10 -16.82
C ASN A 39 0.80 -5.88 -16.76
N ASN A 40 1.03 -4.95 -15.85
CA ASN A 40 0.15 -3.80 -15.63
C ASN A 40 0.90 -2.45 -15.62
N SER A 41 2.15 -2.41 -16.07
CA SER A 41 2.98 -1.20 -16.04
C SER A 41 2.32 -0.01 -16.73
N GLU A 42 1.74 -0.21 -17.92
CA GLU A 42 1.03 0.85 -18.65
C GLU A 42 -0.16 1.44 -17.87
N LYS A 43 -0.95 0.58 -17.20
CA LYS A 43 -2.07 1.04 -16.37
C LYS A 43 -1.60 1.74 -15.08
N ILE A 44 -0.49 1.29 -14.55
CA ILE A 44 0.14 1.93 -13.38
C ILE A 44 0.64 3.32 -13.77
N GLU A 45 1.30 3.46 -14.92
CA GLU A 45 1.74 4.75 -15.46
C GLU A 45 0.55 5.69 -15.74
N GLU A 46 -0.55 5.16 -16.29
CA GLU A 46 -1.80 5.91 -16.48
C GLU A 46 -2.34 6.45 -15.14
N LEU A 47 -2.39 5.62 -14.11
CA LEU A 47 -2.81 6.03 -12.77
C LEU A 47 -1.87 7.10 -12.19
N LEU A 48 -0.55 6.92 -12.30
CA LEU A 48 0.43 7.89 -11.79
C LEU A 48 0.28 9.24 -12.47
N LYS A 49 0.16 9.25 -13.81
CA LYS A 49 -0.07 10.45 -14.58
C LYS A 49 -1.36 11.15 -14.17
N TYR A 50 -2.44 10.37 -14.00
CA TYR A 50 -3.72 10.93 -13.60
C TYR A 50 -3.66 11.59 -12.20
N ILE A 51 -3.00 10.93 -11.23
CA ILE A 51 -2.80 11.50 -9.89
C ILE A 51 -1.94 12.77 -9.94
N ASP A 52 -0.91 12.75 -10.77
CA ASP A 52 -0.03 13.93 -10.91
C ASP A 52 -0.77 15.13 -11.50
N GLU A 53 -1.70 14.90 -12.42
CA GLU A 53 -2.53 15.95 -13.02
C GLU A 53 -3.67 16.42 -12.11
N ALA A 54 -4.29 15.50 -11.35
CA ALA A 54 -5.48 15.79 -10.55
C ALA A 54 -5.16 16.33 -9.15
N GLN A 55 -4.03 15.95 -8.56
CA GLN A 55 -3.67 16.33 -7.21
C GLN A 55 -2.93 17.65 -7.18
N ASP A 56 -3.39 18.59 -6.34
CA ASP A 56 -2.70 19.85 -6.11
C ASP A 56 -1.31 19.66 -5.49
N ASP A 57 -0.37 20.50 -5.87
CA ASP A 57 0.94 20.61 -5.22
C ASP A 57 0.77 20.92 -3.73
N SER A 58 1.68 20.42 -2.90
CA SER A 58 1.64 20.59 -1.44
C SER A 58 0.52 19.82 -0.71
N THR A 59 -0.06 18.79 -1.33
CA THR A 59 -1.07 17.92 -0.71
C THR A 59 -0.55 16.51 -0.46
N LEU A 60 -1.13 15.86 0.56
CA LEU A 60 -1.03 14.41 0.78
C LEU A 60 -2.40 13.80 0.55
N LEU A 61 -2.47 12.86 -0.36
CA LEU A 61 -3.67 12.06 -0.63
C LEU A 61 -3.44 10.62 -0.16
N VAL A 62 -4.31 10.11 0.70
CA VAL A 62 -4.32 8.69 1.10
C VAL A 62 -5.72 8.15 0.92
N LEU A 63 -5.88 7.22 -0.01
CA LEU A 63 -7.15 6.53 -0.26
C LEU A 63 -6.94 5.03 -0.07
N GLU A 64 -7.86 4.40 0.63
CA GLU A 64 -7.94 2.95 0.72
C GLU A 64 -9.41 2.53 0.61
N PHE A 65 -9.68 1.61 -0.29
CA PHE A 65 -11.03 1.16 -0.63
C PHE A 65 -11.21 -0.30 -0.21
N THR A 66 -12.40 -0.60 0.29
CA THR A 66 -12.95 -1.95 0.20
C THR A 66 -13.84 -2.03 -1.05
N PRO A 67 -14.22 -3.23 -1.53
CA PRO A 67 -15.10 -3.37 -2.70
C PRO A 67 -16.41 -2.58 -2.59
N GLU A 68 -16.85 -2.29 -1.36
CA GLU A 68 -18.17 -1.73 -1.05
C GLU A 68 -18.09 -0.28 -0.54
N GLU A 69 -16.93 0.14 0.01
CA GLU A 69 -16.80 1.45 0.66
C GLU A 69 -15.36 1.99 0.69
N VAL A 70 -15.21 3.26 0.99
CA VAL A 70 -13.91 3.87 1.35
C VAL A 70 -13.61 3.55 2.79
N TRP A 71 -12.56 2.77 3.02
CA TRP A 71 -12.13 2.46 4.38
C TRP A 71 -11.33 3.61 5.03
N THR A 72 -10.39 4.17 4.28
CA THR A 72 -9.58 5.29 4.77
C THR A 72 -9.54 6.38 3.72
N PHE A 73 -9.87 7.58 4.15
CA PHE A 73 -9.69 8.80 3.37
C PHE A 73 -8.88 9.78 4.21
N HIS A 74 -7.74 10.20 3.69
CA HIS A 74 -6.89 11.17 4.36
C HIS A 74 -6.35 12.13 3.34
N ILE A 75 -6.60 13.40 3.55
CA ILE A 75 -6.02 14.49 2.77
C ILE A 75 -5.34 15.45 3.74
N SER A 76 -4.13 15.86 3.40
CA SER A 76 -3.38 16.85 4.14
C SER A 76 -2.85 17.91 3.20
N THR A 77 -3.08 19.17 3.54
CA THR A 77 -2.60 20.33 2.82
C THR A 77 -1.76 21.19 3.75
N SER A 78 -1.19 22.29 3.23
CA SER A 78 -0.56 23.33 4.06
C SER A 78 -1.52 24.01 5.05
N ARG A 79 -2.84 23.86 4.86
CA ARG A 79 -3.89 24.47 5.69
C ARG A 79 -4.38 23.54 6.81
N GLY A 80 -4.15 22.22 6.70
CA GLY A 80 -4.61 21.26 7.69
C GLY A 80 -4.59 19.83 7.22
N SER A 81 -4.92 18.92 8.11
CA SER A 81 -5.00 17.49 7.86
C SER A 81 -6.40 16.99 8.20
N TYR A 82 -7.02 16.33 7.24
CA TYR A 82 -8.37 15.81 7.35
C TYR A 82 -8.32 14.29 7.21
N ARG A 83 -8.74 13.60 8.25
CA ARG A 83 -8.79 12.15 8.29
C ARG A 83 -10.19 11.69 8.65
N LYS A 84 -10.75 10.80 7.85
CA LYS A 84 -12.01 10.18 8.18
C LYS A 84 -12.01 8.69 7.85
N TRP A 85 -12.64 7.96 8.73
CA TRP A 85 -12.80 6.51 8.69
C TRP A 85 -14.18 6.10 8.17
N ASP A 86 -15.08 7.07 7.92
CA ASP A 86 -16.49 6.84 7.68
C ASP A 86 -16.91 7.32 6.30
N ALA A 87 -17.70 6.51 5.61
CA ALA A 87 -18.16 6.75 4.24
C ALA A 87 -19.26 7.83 4.13
N GLU A 88 -19.94 8.16 5.23
CA GLU A 88 -20.95 9.26 5.30
C GLU A 88 -20.33 10.66 5.23
N LEU A 89 -19.11 10.70 4.81
CA LEU A 89 -18.37 11.91 4.63
C LEU A 89 -19.08 12.89 3.73
N LYS A 90 -19.05 14.13 4.17
CA LYS A 90 -19.15 15.31 3.33
C LYS A 90 -17.99 15.32 2.33
N LYS A 91 -17.90 14.24 1.52
CA LYS A 91 -16.84 13.99 0.54
C LYS A 91 -16.56 15.23 -0.28
N ASP A 92 -17.63 15.82 -0.80
CA ASP A 92 -17.54 16.95 -1.74
C ASP A 92 -16.88 18.18 -1.12
N SER A 93 -17.16 18.50 0.15
CA SER A 93 -16.54 19.66 0.80
C SER A 93 -15.06 19.45 1.09
N LEU A 94 -14.67 18.22 1.49
CA LEU A 94 -13.27 17.89 1.75
C LEU A 94 -12.46 17.77 0.46
N MET A 95 -13.05 17.23 -0.59
CA MET A 95 -12.41 17.16 -1.89
C MET A 95 -12.18 18.55 -2.49
N GLN A 96 -13.17 19.47 -2.39
CA GLN A 96 -13.00 20.86 -2.81
C GLN A 96 -11.89 21.59 -2.06
N GLU A 97 -11.73 21.32 -0.75
CA GLU A 97 -10.65 21.93 0.05
C GLU A 97 -9.24 21.50 -0.39
N VAL A 98 -9.12 20.39 -1.11
CA VAL A 98 -7.84 19.83 -1.55
C VAL A 98 -7.68 19.82 -3.07
N GLY A 99 -8.58 20.48 -3.77
CA GLY A 99 -8.52 20.62 -5.21
C GLY A 99 -9.08 19.45 -6.00
N LEU A 100 -9.49 18.34 -5.35
CA LEU A 100 -10.08 17.20 -6.03
C LEU A 100 -11.58 17.37 -6.25
N THR A 101 -12.02 17.21 -7.49
CA THR A 101 -13.44 17.09 -7.81
C THR A 101 -13.98 15.68 -7.52
N HIS A 102 -15.28 15.54 -7.40
CA HIS A 102 -15.93 14.23 -7.26
C HIS A 102 -15.60 13.29 -8.44
N ASN A 103 -15.52 13.82 -9.65
CA ASN A 103 -15.19 13.03 -10.84
C ASN A 103 -13.74 12.50 -10.80
N GLU A 104 -12.80 13.32 -10.35
CA GLU A 104 -11.40 12.89 -10.20
C GLU A 104 -11.27 11.77 -9.16
N TYR A 105 -11.97 11.90 -8.04
CA TYR A 105 -12.03 10.85 -7.02
C TYR A 105 -12.58 9.53 -7.58
N GLU A 106 -13.71 9.56 -8.30
CA GLU A 106 -14.30 8.35 -8.89
C GLU A 106 -13.41 7.76 -10.01
N ASN A 107 -12.69 8.59 -10.75
CA ASN A 107 -11.72 8.13 -11.74
C ASN A 107 -10.54 7.43 -11.08
N ILE A 108 -9.96 7.99 -10.01
CA ILE A 108 -8.89 7.34 -9.23
C ILE A 108 -9.37 5.98 -8.72
N ARG A 109 -10.58 5.92 -8.16
CA ARG A 109 -11.19 4.68 -7.69
C ARG A 109 -11.34 3.65 -8.80
N SER A 110 -11.80 4.08 -9.97
CA SER A 110 -11.96 3.22 -11.16
C SER A 110 -10.62 2.67 -11.64
N LEU A 111 -9.59 3.52 -11.75
CA LEU A 111 -8.24 3.11 -12.15
C LEU A 111 -7.64 2.10 -11.16
N LEU A 112 -7.77 2.33 -9.85
CA LEU A 112 -7.32 1.39 -8.82
C LEU A 112 -8.09 0.05 -8.90
N SER A 113 -9.39 0.10 -9.13
CA SER A 113 -10.23 -1.09 -9.31
C SER A 113 -9.79 -1.91 -10.53
N ASN A 114 -9.51 -1.25 -11.66
CA ASN A 114 -9.02 -1.89 -12.89
C ASN A 114 -7.64 -2.56 -12.71
N LEU A 115 -6.88 -2.07 -11.73
CA LEU A 115 -5.62 -2.65 -11.28
C LEU A 115 -5.81 -3.70 -10.16
N ASN A 116 -7.03 -4.00 -9.71
CA ASN A 116 -7.28 -4.78 -8.50
C ASN A 116 -6.40 -4.35 -7.30
N CYS A 117 -6.11 -3.05 -7.22
CA CYS A 117 -5.41 -2.42 -6.12
C CYS A 117 -6.43 -1.79 -5.16
N ILE A 118 -6.09 -1.75 -3.88
CA ILE A 118 -7.02 -1.36 -2.82
C ILE A 118 -6.81 0.06 -2.32
N GLY A 119 -5.79 0.75 -2.80
CA GLY A 119 -5.58 2.13 -2.38
C GLY A 119 -4.34 2.77 -2.98
N ILE A 120 -4.19 4.04 -2.67
CA ILE A 120 -3.06 4.86 -3.11
C ILE A 120 -2.71 5.88 -2.02
N GLU A 121 -1.43 6.18 -1.91
CA GLU A 121 -0.88 7.27 -1.13
C GLU A 121 0.07 8.06 -2.02
N SER A 122 -0.17 9.37 -2.15
CA SER A 122 0.63 10.29 -2.96
C SER A 122 0.94 11.54 -2.14
N ASP A 123 2.22 11.79 -1.89
CA ASP A 123 2.67 12.94 -1.09
C ASP A 123 3.46 13.93 -1.96
N LYS A 124 2.76 14.89 -2.53
CA LYS A 124 3.36 15.97 -3.32
C LYS A 124 4.07 17.05 -2.48
N ARG A 125 4.00 16.97 -1.16
CA ARG A 125 4.76 17.86 -0.26
C ARG A 125 6.24 17.48 -0.20
N MET A 126 6.54 16.23 -0.56
CA MET A 126 7.89 15.68 -0.53
C MET A 126 8.58 15.90 -1.89
N PRO A 127 9.87 16.27 -1.89
CA PRO A 127 10.58 16.61 -3.13
C PRO A 127 10.73 15.46 -4.13
N ASN A 128 10.51 14.22 -3.69
CA ASN A 128 10.70 13.02 -4.53
C ASN A 128 9.39 12.51 -5.15
N ASN A 129 8.24 13.15 -4.91
CA ASN A 129 6.93 12.74 -5.43
C ASN A 129 6.75 11.21 -5.42
N GLU A 130 6.91 10.62 -4.23
CA GLU A 130 6.74 9.18 -4.03
C GLU A 130 5.24 8.85 -4.04
N VAL A 131 4.88 7.85 -4.82
CA VAL A 131 3.52 7.32 -4.84
C VAL A 131 3.54 5.87 -4.38
N THR A 132 2.75 5.56 -3.36
CA THR A 132 2.56 4.19 -2.86
C THR A 132 1.21 3.64 -3.30
N ILE A 133 1.20 2.63 -4.17
CA ILE A 133 -0.01 1.90 -4.55
C ILE A 133 -0.19 0.71 -3.61
N ARG A 134 -1.27 0.68 -2.84
CA ARG A 134 -1.64 -0.41 -1.94
C ARG A 134 -2.23 -1.56 -2.75
N PHE A 135 -1.40 -2.59 -2.93
CA PHE A 135 -1.71 -3.71 -3.82
C PHE A 135 -2.64 -4.73 -3.18
N LYS A 136 -2.26 -5.26 -2.04
CA LYS A 136 -2.99 -6.37 -1.42
C LYS A 136 -2.80 -6.43 0.08
N ARG A 137 -3.91 -6.59 0.79
CA ARG A 137 -3.89 -6.87 2.23
C ARG A 137 -3.86 -8.38 2.48
N VAL A 138 -2.99 -8.83 3.37
CA VAL A 138 -2.89 -10.24 3.80
C VAL A 138 -2.82 -10.26 5.32
N GLY A 139 -3.89 -10.68 5.97
CA GLY A 139 -4.05 -10.54 7.42
C GLY A 139 -4.03 -9.07 7.83
N PHE A 140 -3.13 -8.72 8.75
CA PHE A 140 -2.92 -7.32 9.16
C PHE A 140 -1.89 -6.59 8.29
N GLY A 141 -1.16 -7.31 7.43
CA GLY A 141 -0.12 -6.74 6.59
C GLY A 141 -0.62 -6.23 5.25
N MET A 142 0.14 -5.31 4.69
CA MET A 142 -0.12 -4.66 3.41
C MET A 142 1.08 -4.81 2.48
N TYR A 143 0.86 -5.33 1.29
CA TYR A 143 1.82 -5.31 0.19
C TYR A 143 1.55 -4.10 -0.69
N SER A 144 2.59 -3.34 -1.01
CA SER A 144 2.47 -2.10 -1.78
C SER A 144 3.60 -1.97 -2.80
N PHE A 145 3.33 -1.24 -3.86
CA PHE A 145 4.34 -0.72 -4.79
C PHE A 145 4.68 0.71 -4.36
N VAL A 146 5.95 0.98 -4.11
CA VAL A 146 6.48 2.33 -3.90
C VAL A 146 7.12 2.75 -5.22
N LEU A 147 6.61 3.82 -5.79
CA LEU A 147 6.93 4.28 -7.14
C LEU A 147 7.54 5.69 -7.05
N HIS A 148 8.66 5.86 -7.69
CA HIS A 148 9.38 7.13 -7.73
C HIS A 148 9.33 7.71 -9.14
N ASN A 149 8.96 8.98 -9.26
CA ASN A 149 8.90 9.70 -10.54
C ASN A 149 10.29 9.99 -11.13
N SER A 150 11.35 9.80 -10.33
CA SER A 150 12.75 9.93 -10.75
C SER A 150 13.57 8.78 -10.17
N PRO A 151 14.69 8.42 -10.80
CA PRO A 151 15.58 7.40 -10.25
C PRO A 151 16.02 7.74 -8.81
N ILE A 152 15.93 6.77 -7.93
CA ILE A 152 16.29 6.93 -6.52
C ILE A 152 17.79 7.15 -6.34
N SER A 153 18.15 8.00 -5.38
CA SER A 153 19.54 8.26 -5.03
C SER A 153 20.26 7.03 -4.46
N GLN A 154 21.58 7.03 -4.48
CA GLN A 154 22.35 5.93 -3.89
C GLN A 154 22.04 5.74 -2.40
N GLN A 155 21.86 6.82 -1.65
CA GLN A 155 21.48 6.75 -0.24
C GLN A 155 20.11 6.05 -0.03
N GLN A 156 19.14 6.32 -0.90
CA GLN A 156 17.84 5.64 -0.86
C GLN A 156 17.98 4.16 -1.24
N LYS A 157 18.80 3.83 -2.26
CA LYS A 157 19.14 2.44 -2.63
C LYS A 157 19.67 1.67 -1.44
N ASP A 158 20.65 2.25 -0.73
CA ASP A 158 21.25 1.63 0.45
C ASP A 158 20.23 1.44 1.57
N THR A 159 19.33 2.40 1.77
CA THR A 159 18.22 2.29 2.74
C THR A 159 17.30 1.13 2.39
N TYR A 160 16.80 1.06 1.17
CA TYR A 160 15.90 -0.01 0.74
C TYR A 160 16.56 -1.40 0.74
N MET A 161 17.86 -1.48 0.44
CA MET A 161 18.60 -2.74 0.52
C MET A 161 18.72 -3.25 1.95
N ASN A 162 18.96 -2.37 2.91
CA ASN A 162 19.18 -2.74 4.31
C ASN A 162 17.88 -2.95 5.11
N ASP A 163 16.81 -2.29 4.74
CA ASP A 163 15.53 -2.42 5.42
C ASP A 163 14.76 -3.65 4.93
N MET A 164 14.41 -4.54 5.85
CA MET A 164 13.72 -5.80 5.54
C MET A 164 12.29 -5.63 5.03
N ALA A 165 11.67 -4.47 5.22
CA ALA A 165 10.33 -4.15 4.73
C ALA A 165 10.28 -3.99 3.21
N TYR A 166 11.41 -3.68 2.58
CA TYR A 166 11.47 -3.30 1.18
C TYR A 166 12.22 -4.31 0.33
N VAL A 167 11.76 -4.50 -0.90
CA VAL A 167 12.43 -5.29 -1.94
C VAL A 167 12.58 -4.42 -3.17
N PRO A 168 13.79 -3.89 -3.44
CA PRO A 168 14.05 -3.16 -4.67
C PRO A 168 13.80 -4.03 -5.90
N TYR A 169 13.10 -3.46 -6.88
CA TYR A 169 12.83 -4.11 -8.16
C TYR A 169 13.64 -3.47 -9.30
N ASN A 170 13.63 -2.13 -9.38
CA ASN A 170 14.44 -1.34 -10.30
C ASN A 170 14.70 0.07 -9.75
N ASP A 171 15.26 0.97 -10.54
CA ASP A 171 15.63 2.34 -10.13
C ASP A 171 14.45 3.22 -9.71
N SER A 172 13.22 2.81 -9.98
CA SER A 172 12.01 3.62 -9.70
C SER A 172 10.93 2.83 -8.96
N VAL A 173 11.08 1.51 -8.79
CA VAL A 173 10.03 0.63 -8.24
C VAL A 173 10.58 -0.20 -7.10
N ILE A 174 9.94 -0.08 -5.96
CA ILE A 174 10.25 -0.82 -4.74
C ILE A 174 8.98 -1.55 -4.30
N PHE A 175 9.09 -2.82 -3.95
CA PHE A 175 8.01 -3.55 -3.29
C PHE A 175 8.15 -3.37 -1.78
N MET A 176 7.05 -3.10 -1.11
CA MET A 176 7.00 -2.86 0.33
C MET A 176 6.03 -3.83 1.01
N TYR A 177 6.37 -4.26 2.21
CA TYR A 177 5.47 -4.94 3.12
C TYR A 177 5.43 -4.23 4.46
N GLY A 178 4.25 -3.81 4.89
CA GLY A 178 3.98 -3.30 6.23
C GLY A 178 3.11 -4.29 7.00
N SER A 179 3.54 -4.69 8.19
CA SER A 179 2.82 -5.67 9.03
C SER A 179 1.59 -5.09 9.74
N GLY A 180 1.41 -3.78 9.70
CA GLY A 180 0.37 -3.07 10.43
C GLY A 180 0.64 -3.04 11.94
N ALA A 181 -0.38 -3.38 12.75
CA ALA A 181 -0.29 -3.27 14.21
C ALA A 181 0.44 -4.44 14.89
N ILE A 182 0.66 -5.54 14.19
CA ILE A 182 1.17 -6.79 14.78
C ILE A 182 2.19 -7.43 13.84
N GLY A 183 3.38 -7.71 14.34
CA GLY A 183 4.45 -8.40 13.62
C GLY A 183 5.62 -7.49 13.25
N SER A 184 6.58 -8.03 12.52
CA SER A 184 7.70 -7.27 11.97
C SER A 184 7.43 -6.91 10.52
N ASP A 185 7.84 -5.72 10.12
CA ASP A 185 7.83 -5.28 8.72
C ASP A 185 8.95 -6.01 7.96
N THR A 186 8.70 -7.28 7.62
CA THR A 186 9.69 -8.13 6.96
C THR A 186 9.10 -8.71 5.70
N PHE A 187 9.66 -8.34 4.56
CA PHE A 187 9.26 -8.90 3.27
C PHE A 187 9.85 -10.30 3.13
N HIS A 188 8.98 -11.32 3.16
CA HIS A 188 9.41 -12.71 3.12
C HIS A 188 10.19 -13.05 1.84
N HIS A 189 11.31 -13.74 2.03
CA HIS A 189 12.19 -14.19 0.93
C HIS A 189 12.85 -13.07 0.12
N LYS A 190 13.00 -11.85 0.68
CA LYS A 190 13.72 -10.73 0.07
C LYS A 190 15.05 -11.16 -0.53
N GLU A 191 15.92 -11.77 0.27
CA GLU A 191 17.25 -12.19 -0.17
C GLU A 191 17.22 -13.20 -1.34
N ARG A 192 16.24 -14.11 -1.33
CA ARG A 192 16.08 -15.07 -2.42
C ARG A 192 15.69 -14.40 -3.73
N PHE A 193 14.85 -13.37 -3.66
CA PHE A 193 14.46 -12.57 -4.80
C PHE A 193 15.66 -11.79 -5.33
N LEU A 194 16.36 -11.04 -4.48
CA LEU A 194 17.51 -10.19 -4.84
C LEU A 194 18.68 -10.97 -5.42
N ARG A 195 18.90 -12.23 -5.00
CA ARG A 195 19.92 -13.09 -5.65
C ARG A 195 19.64 -13.39 -7.12
N LYS A 196 18.35 -13.38 -7.52
CA LYS A 196 17.93 -13.67 -8.91
C LYS A 196 17.75 -12.40 -9.74
N HIS A 197 17.30 -11.34 -9.10
CA HIS A 197 17.00 -10.05 -9.70
C HIS A 197 17.96 -9.03 -9.10
N LYS A 198 18.91 -8.57 -9.90
CA LYS A 198 19.83 -7.50 -9.49
C LYS A 198 19.15 -6.18 -9.86
N PRO A 199 18.62 -5.41 -8.91
CA PRO A 199 17.80 -4.22 -9.19
C PRO A 199 18.64 -3.05 -9.74
N TRP A 200 19.95 -3.02 -9.47
CA TRP A 200 20.96 -2.04 -9.92
C TRP A 200 22.40 -2.58 -9.82
#